data_5b7f57ca7c5b7d1627d3a1996483b110
#
_entry.id   5b7f57ca7c5b7d1627d3a1996483b110
#
_cell.length_a   1.000
_cell.length_b   1.000
_cell.length_c   1.000
_cell.angle_alpha   90.00
_cell.angle_beta   90.00
_cell.angle_gamma   90.00
#
_symmetry.space_group_name_H-M   'P 1'
#
loop_
_entity.id
_entity.type
_entity.pdbx_description
1 polymer ?
#
loop_
_entity_poly.entity_id
_entity_poly.type
_entity_poly.pdbx_seq_one_letter_code
_entity_poly.pdbx_strand_id
1 'polypeptide(L)'
;MDDHARGTGRRGFLGTALAAVGGGVLEGRLAAGGRGAVSAASGNRAGADAGPAPKKLAFPKGFQWGTATASYQIEGAWNADGKGESVWDRFVRQPGKIRDNATGDVACDHYHRFPEDVKLMRSLGMTSYRFSIAWPRIQATGSGPANEKGLDFYRRLVDVLLREGIRPFPTLYHWDLP
;
A
#
# COMPACT_ATOMS: atom_id res chain seq x y z
N MET A 1 33.38 -31.04 1.57
CA MET A 1 32.74 -30.65 2.84
C MET A 1 32.05 -29.34 2.58
N ASP A 2 30.75 -29.48 2.38
CA ASP A 2 29.86 -28.37 1.96
C ASP A 2 29.42 -27.58 3.17
N ASP A 3 29.57 -26.27 3.14
CA ASP A 3 28.92 -25.39 4.10
C ASP A 3 28.02 -24.37 3.32
N HIS A 4 26.73 -24.72 3.26
CA HIS A 4 25.69 -23.91 2.64
C HIS A 4 25.19 -22.86 3.64
N ALA A 5 25.82 -21.72 3.66
CA ALA A 5 25.25 -20.53 4.29
C ALA A 5 23.98 -20.10 3.55
N ARG A 6 22.82 -20.39 4.11
CA ARG A 6 21.50 -19.92 3.63
C ARG A 6 21.37 -18.44 3.93
N GLY A 7 21.71 -17.61 2.97
CA GLY A 7 21.37 -16.20 2.99
C GLY A 7 19.86 -16.02 2.91
N THR A 8 19.26 -15.43 3.93
CA THR A 8 17.88 -14.91 3.90
C THR A 8 17.82 -13.74 2.92
N GLY A 9 17.53 -14.07 1.67
CA GLY A 9 17.50 -13.10 0.59
C GLY A 9 16.36 -12.10 0.74
N ARG A 10 16.58 -10.92 0.21
CA ARG A 10 15.65 -9.78 0.05
C ARG A 10 14.27 -10.12 -0.52
N ARG A 11 14.02 -11.36 -0.90
CA ARG A 11 12.76 -11.92 -1.41
C ARG A 11 11.64 -11.95 -0.37
N GLY A 12 11.94 -11.96 0.93
CA GLY A 12 10.95 -11.98 2.00
C GLY A 12 10.30 -10.61 2.27
N PHE A 13 10.99 -9.52 1.95
CA PHE A 13 10.53 -8.18 2.29
C PHE A 13 9.42 -7.65 1.36
N LEU A 14 9.50 -7.98 0.07
CA LEU A 14 8.48 -7.56 -0.91
C LEU A 14 7.18 -8.39 -0.81
N GLY A 15 7.29 -9.66 -0.38
CA GLY A 15 6.11 -10.53 -0.21
C GLY A 15 5.24 -10.17 0.98
N THR A 16 5.81 -9.59 2.04
CA THR A 16 5.08 -9.27 3.26
C THR A 16 4.36 -7.92 3.20
N ALA A 17 4.82 -6.99 2.38
CA ALA A 17 4.17 -5.68 2.23
C ALA A 17 2.87 -5.74 1.40
N LEU A 18 2.69 -6.76 0.55
CA LEU A 18 1.48 -6.93 -0.27
C LEU A 18 0.36 -7.70 0.46
N ALA A 19 0.66 -8.39 1.56
CA ALA A 19 -0.31 -9.21 2.29
C ALA A 19 -1.18 -8.42 3.29
N ALA A 20 -0.91 -7.14 3.52
CA ALA A 20 -1.61 -6.33 4.52
C ALA A 20 -2.86 -5.60 4.02
N VAL A 21 -3.26 -5.77 2.75
CA VAL A 21 -4.45 -5.11 2.15
C VAL A 21 -5.45 -6.14 1.59
N GLY A 22 -5.39 -7.39 1.99
CA GLY A 22 -6.37 -8.41 1.64
C GLY A 22 -7.47 -8.51 2.70
N GLY A 23 -8.63 -7.90 2.45
CA GLY A 23 -9.82 -8.02 3.28
C GLY A 23 -10.29 -9.47 3.38
N GLY A 24 -10.33 -10.03 4.58
CA GLY A 24 -10.90 -11.34 4.84
C GLY A 24 -12.42 -11.32 4.70
N VAL A 25 -12.93 -11.99 3.68
CA VAL A 25 -14.34 -12.35 3.59
C VAL A 25 -14.55 -13.60 4.45
N LEU A 26 -15.26 -13.46 5.58
CA LEU A 26 -15.70 -14.58 6.41
C LEU A 26 -16.89 -15.25 5.70
N GLU A 27 -16.67 -16.36 5.01
CA GLU A 27 -17.75 -17.26 4.63
C GLU A 27 -18.15 -18.14 5.81
N GLY A 28 -19.27 -17.80 6.43
CA GLY A 28 -19.90 -18.62 7.43
C GLY A 28 -20.57 -19.86 6.83
N ARG A 29 -20.01 -21.06 7.03
CA ARG A 29 -20.71 -22.32 6.80
C ARG A 29 -21.59 -22.66 8.00
N LEU A 30 -22.88 -22.60 7.80
CA LEU A 30 -23.88 -23.19 8.70
C LEU A 30 -23.81 -24.73 8.58
N ALA A 31 -23.37 -25.39 9.64
CA ALA A 31 -23.59 -26.82 9.82
C ALA A 31 -24.67 -27.04 10.89
N ALA A 32 -25.77 -27.62 10.46
CA ALA A 32 -26.86 -28.04 11.33
C ALA A 32 -26.53 -29.40 11.96
N GLY A 33 -26.92 -29.57 13.24
CA GLY A 33 -27.15 -30.89 13.80
C GLY A 33 -26.38 -31.23 15.07
N GLY A 34 -27.09 -31.38 16.17
CA GLY A 34 -26.58 -32.04 17.37
C GLY A 34 -27.12 -31.47 18.69
N ARG A 35 -28.34 -31.87 19.10
CA ARG A 35 -28.85 -31.64 20.45
C ARG A 35 -28.06 -32.50 21.42
N GLY A 36 -27.20 -31.88 22.23
CA GLY A 36 -26.61 -32.49 23.41
C GLY A 36 -26.90 -31.59 24.59
N ALA A 37 -27.79 -32.04 25.48
CA ALA A 37 -28.06 -31.39 26.74
C ALA A 37 -26.85 -31.54 27.66
N VAL A 38 -26.19 -30.44 27.98
CA VAL A 38 -25.17 -30.37 29.04
C VAL A 38 -25.76 -29.64 30.24
N SER A 39 -25.82 -30.39 31.32
CA SER A 39 -26.24 -29.98 32.68
C SER A 39 -25.47 -28.74 33.13
N ALA A 40 -26.19 -27.70 33.54
CA ALA A 40 -25.62 -26.51 34.14
C ALA A 40 -25.13 -26.82 35.56
N ALA A 41 -23.82 -27.00 35.71
CA ALA A 41 -23.16 -26.92 37.00
C ALA A 41 -22.96 -25.43 37.34
N SER A 42 -23.78 -24.91 38.23
CA SER A 42 -23.66 -23.61 38.88
C SER A 42 -22.42 -23.61 39.76
N GLY A 43 -21.27 -23.34 39.20
CA GLY A 43 -20.04 -23.03 39.92
C GLY A 43 -19.90 -21.54 40.15
N ASN A 44 -20.16 -21.10 41.36
CA ASN A 44 -19.92 -19.76 41.86
C ASN A 44 -18.41 -19.45 41.76
N ARG A 45 -17.97 -18.85 40.67
CA ARG A 45 -16.60 -18.30 40.55
C ARG A 45 -16.60 -16.95 41.26
N ALA A 46 -16.18 -16.98 42.52
CA ALA A 46 -15.79 -15.80 43.30
C ALA A 46 -14.82 -14.93 42.47
N GLY A 47 -15.02 -13.64 42.56
CA GLY A 47 -14.35 -12.54 41.90
C GLY A 47 -12.88 -12.78 41.53
N ALA A 48 -12.65 -12.97 40.23
CA ALA A 48 -11.33 -12.65 39.65
C ALA A 48 -11.21 -11.13 39.69
N ASP A 49 -10.30 -10.65 40.53
CA ASP A 49 -9.94 -9.23 40.62
C ASP A 49 -9.62 -8.74 39.20
N ALA A 50 -10.52 -7.95 38.63
CA ALA A 50 -10.31 -7.36 37.33
C ALA A 50 -9.16 -6.35 37.50
N GLY A 51 -7.97 -6.76 37.10
CA GLY A 51 -6.79 -5.91 37.13
C GLY A 51 -7.10 -4.51 36.56
N PRO A 52 -6.28 -3.49 36.87
CA PRO A 52 -6.57 -2.11 36.49
C PRO A 52 -6.87 -2.01 35.01
N ALA A 53 -7.99 -1.34 34.67
CA ALA A 53 -8.40 -1.14 33.29
C ALA A 53 -7.23 -0.59 32.45
N PRO A 54 -7.01 -1.12 31.24
CA PRO A 54 -5.88 -0.70 30.42
C PRO A 54 -5.91 0.83 30.22
N LYS A 55 -4.81 1.49 30.54
CA LYS A 55 -4.68 2.93 30.32
C LYS A 55 -4.94 3.22 28.84
N LYS A 56 -5.90 4.09 28.53
CA LYS A 56 -6.10 4.58 27.17
C LYS A 56 -4.83 5.31 26.73
N LEU A 57 -4.11 4.74 25.79
CA LEU A 57 -2.98 5.39 25.15
C LEU A 57 -3.53 6.43 24.16
N ALA A 58 -3.03 7.65 24.24
CA ALA A 58 -3.39 8.73 23.32
C ALA A 58 -2.13 9.18 22.58
N PHE A 59 -2.27 9.43 21.29
CA PHE A 59 -1.18 10.03 20.50
C PHE A 59 -1.08 11.53 20.81
N PRO A 60 0.11 12.12 20.67
CA PRO A 60 0.29 13.55 20.87
C PRO A 60 -0.66 14.38 20.01
N LYS A 61 -1.06 15.56 20.50
CA LYS A 61 -1.85 16.51 19.72
C LYS A 61 -1.10 16.85 18.41
N GLY A 62 -1.80 16.76 17.27
CA GLY A 62 -1.21 17.02 15.96
C GLY A 62 -0.45 15.85 15.34
N PHE A 63 -0.55 14.64 15.93
CA PHE A 63 0.00 13.43 15.33
C PHE A 63 -0.59 13.23 13.93
N GLN A 64 0.28 12.95 12.92
CA GLN A 64 -0.14 12.76 11.54
C GLN A 64 -0.41 11.29 11.27
N TRP A 65 -1.65 10.96 10.96
CA TRP A 65 -2.03 9.66 10.44
C TRP A 65 -1.92 9.68 8.92
N GLY A 66 -1.19 8.75 8.35
CA GLY A 66 -0.96 8.79 6.92
C GLY A 66 -0.73 7.44 6.27
N THR A 67 -0.84 7.46 4.97
CA THR A 67 -0.48 6.34 4.09
C THR A 67 0.76 6.69 3.29
N ALA A 68 1.42 5.67 2.75
CA ALA A 68 2.61 5.85 1.91
C ALA A 68 2.60 4.86 0.75
N THR A 69 2.97 5.36 -0.43
CA THR A 69 3.10 4.54 -1.64
C THR A 69 4.36 4.92 -2.43
N ALA A 70 4.69 4.09 -3.43
CA ALA A 70 5.70 4.41 -4.43
C ALA A 70 5.09 4.32 -5.83
N SER A 71 5.48 5.23 -6.70
CA SER A 71 4.92 5.42 -8.05
C SER A 71 4.81 4.13 -8.84
N TYR A 72 5.93 3.41 -8.98
CA TYR A 72 5.97 2.17 -9.75
C TYR A 72 5.01 1.09 -9.21
N GLN A 73 4.79 1.07 -7.89
CA GLN A 73 3.98 0.03 -7.24
C GLN A 73 2.48 0.22 -7.44
N ILE A 74 2.01 1.44 -7.70
CA ILE A 74 0.57 1.73 -7.70
C ILE A 74 0.06 2.46 -8.93
N GLU A 75 0.87 3.29 -9.60
CA GLU A 75 0.38 4.17 -10.66
C GLU A 75 -0.19 3.43 -11.86
N GLY A 76 0.51 2.41 -12.35
CA GLY A 76 0.20 1.83 -13.65
C GLY A 76 0.45 2.83 -14.78
N ALA A 77 -0.34 2.74 -15.86
CA ALA A 77 -0.24 3.65 -17.00
C ALA A 77 1.21 3.83 -17.48
N TRP A 78 1.94 2.72 -17.60
CA TRP A 78 3.38 2.66 -17.75
C TRP A 78 3.91 3.38 -18.99
N ASN A 79 3.11 3.49 -20.06
CA ASN A 79 3.44 4.15 -21.32
C ASN A 79 2.46 5.29 -21.68
N ALA A 80 1.63 5.73 -20.75
CA ALA A 80 0.66 6.78 -21.01
C ALA A 80 1.29 8.17 -20.93
N ASP A 81 0.74 9.10 -21.72
CA ASP A 81 1.02 10.53 -21.67
C ASP A 81 2.50 10.91 -21.74
N GLY A 82 3.28 10.16 -22.51
CA GLY A 82 4.70 10.42 -22.72
C GLY A 82 5.61 9.95 -21.60
N LYS A 83 5.14 9.11 -20.67
CA LYS A 83 6.01 8.45 -19.69
C LYS A 83 7.04 7.57 -20.41
N GLY A 84 8.33 7.74 -20.07
CA GLY A 84 9.40 6.86 -20.52
C GLY A 84 9.44 5.53 -19.77
N GLU A 85 10.14 4.56 -20.35
CA GLU A 85 10.43 3.29 -19.69
C GLU A 85 11.32 3.51 -18.46
N SER A 86 11.00 2.90 -17.34
CA SER A 86 11.85 2.90 -16.15
C SER A 86 12.73 1.65 -16.09
N VAL A 87 13.75 1.70 -15.24
CA VAL A 87 14.58 0.52 -14.91
C VAL A 87 13.72 -0.65 -14.40
N TRP A 88 12.60 -0.36 -13.73
CA TRP A 88 11.67 -1.38 -13.24
C TRP A 88 10.82 -1.97 -14.36
N ASP A 89 10.34 -1.14 -15.30
CA ASP A 89 9.61 -1.62 -16.48
C ASP A 89 10.46 -2.62 -17.26
N ARG A 90 11.73 -2.31 -17.44
CA ARG A 90 12.69 -3.22 -18.12
C ARG A 90 13.01 -4.46 -17.31
N PHE A 91 13.20 -4.33 -16.01
CA PHE A 91 13.55 -5.46 -15.14
C PHE A 91 12.42 -6.51 -15.06
N VAL A 92 11.17 -6.07 -14.88
CA VAL A 92 10.05 -7.01 -14.70
C VAL A 92 9.72 -7.77 -15.98
N ARG A 93 10.08 -7.23 -17.16
CA ARG A 93 9.88 -7.90 -18.46
C ARG A 93 10.92 -8.96 -18.77
N GLN A 94 11.97 -9.09 -17.95
CA GLN A 94 12.96 -10.15 -18.11
C GLN A 94 12.39 -11.48 -17.61
N PRO A 95 12.36 -12.55 -18.43
CA PRO A 95 11.82 -13.83 -18.03
C PRO A 95 12.41 -14.37 -16.71
N GLY A 96 11.58 -14.85 -15.81
CA GLY A 96 11.99 -15.44 -14.55
C GLY A 96 12.50 -14.47 -13.48
N LYS A 97 12.47 -13.15 -13.72
CA LYS A 97 12.86 -12.16 -12.70
C LYS A 97 11.76 -11.90 -11.68
N ILE A 98 10.52 -11.92 -12.14
CA ILE A 98 9.35 -11.70 -11.29
C ILE A 98 8.49 -12.97 -11.31
N ARG A 99 7.96 -13.33 -10.16
CA ARG A 99 7.02 -14.44 -10.03
C ARG A 99 5.81 -14.19 -10.94
N ASP A 100 5.40 -15.22 -11.64
CA ASP A 100 4.24 -15.22 -12.55
C ASP A 100 4.34 -14.17 -13.68
N ASN A 101 5.57 -13.66 -13.95
CA ASN A 101 5.83 -12.58 -14.91
C ASN A 101 4.96 -11.33 -14.68
N ALA A 102 4.59 -11.05 -13.42
CA ALA A 102 3.79 -9.90 -13.07
C ALA A 102 4.53 -8.60 -13.43
N THR A 103 3.79 -7.60 -13.89
CA THR A 103 4.31 -6.27 -14.28
C THR A 103 3.63 -5.15 -13.48
N GLY A 104 4.20 -3.95 -13.53
CA GLY A 104 3.58 -2.74 -13.00
C GLY A 104 2.69 -2.00 -14.00
N ASP A 105 2.34 -2.61 -15.12
CA ASP A 105 1.69 -1.92 -16.24
C ASP A 105 0.33 -1.32 -15.87
N VAL A 106 -0.42 -2.02 -15.05
CA VAL A 106 -1.70 -1.57 -14.50
C VAL A 106 -1.58 -1.27 -13.00
N ALA A 107 -0.91 -2.14 -12.24
CA ALA A 107 -0.75 -2.05 -10.79
C ALA A 107 -2.10 -1.81 -10.08
N CYS A 108 -2.22 -0.74 -9.27
CA CYS A 108 -3.50 -0.31 -8.68
C CYS A 108 -4.26 0.69 -9.56
N ASP A 109 -3.74 1.01 -10.73
CA ASP A 109 -4.30 2.00 -11.66
C ASP A 109 -4.50 3.39 -11.02
N HIS A 110 -3.64 3.75 -10.07
CA HIS A 110 -3.73 5.01 -9.34
C HIS A 110 -3.66 6.22 -10.27
N TYR A 111 -2.95 6.11 -11.40
CA TYR A 111 -2.88 7.18 -12.40
C TYR A 111 -4.26 7.66 -12.86
N HIS A 112 -5.21 6.77 -13.01
CA HIS A 112 -6.59 7.09 -13.40
C HIS A 112 -7.51 7.25 -12.17
N ARG A 113 -7.26 6.47 -11.12
CA ARG A 113 -8.17 6.33 -9.97
C ARG A 113 -7.79 7.17 -8.75
N PHE A 114 -6.76 8.01 -8.81
CA PHE A 114 -6.33 8.80 -7.66
C PHE A 114 -7.44 9.62 -6.97
N PRO A 115 -8.48 10.15 -7.67
CA PRO A 115 -9.55 10.86 -6.97
C PRO A 115 -10.37 9.95 -6.05
N GLU A 116 -10.57 8.68 -6.45
CA GLU A 116 -11.26 7.67 -5.63
C GLU A 116 -10.38 7.24 -4.45
N ASP A 117 -9.11 7.00 -4.72
CA ASP A 117 -8.14 6.57 -3.70
C ASP A 117 -7.97 7.65 -2.61
N VAL A 118 -7.94 8.93 -2.99
CA VAL A 118 -7.86 10.04 -2.03
C VAL A 118 -9.13 10.13 -1.18
N LYS A 119 -10.31 9.94 -1.76
CA LYS A 119 -11.57 9.86 -1.00
C LYS A 119 -11.56 8.69 -0.02
N LEU A 120 -11.02 7.53 -0.43
CA LEU A 120 -10.86 6.38 0.45
C LEU A 120 -9.92 6.70 1.62
N MET A 121 -8.76 7.33 1.37
CA MET A 121 -7.86 7.77 2.43
C MET A 121 -8.57 8.72 3.41
N ARG A 122 -9.35 9.66 2.90
CA ARG A 122 -10.13 10.57 3.73
C ARG A 122 -11.16 9.84 4.59
N SER A 123 -11.87 8.86 4.04
CA SER A 123 -12.86 8.06 4.77
C SER A 123 -12.23 7.23 5.91
N LEU A 124 -10.96 6.84 5.76
CA LEU A 124 -10.17 6.14 6.77
C LEU A 124 -9.56 7.08 7.83
N GLY A 125 -9.83 8.39 7.76
CA GLY A 125 -9.31 9.37 8.70
C GLY A 125 -7.84 9.74 8.49
N MET A 126 -7.26 9.45 7.33
CA MET A 126 -5.89 9.84 7.02
C MET A 126 -5.79 11.35 6.86
N THR A 127 -4.72 11.92 7.43
CA THR A 127 -4.44 13.36 7.42
C THR A 127 -3.21 13.70 6.60
N SER A 128 -2.47 12.68 6.15
CA SER A 128 -1.26 12.84 5.35
C SER A 128 -1.08 11.68 4.37
N TYR A 129 -0.43 11.97 3.25
CA TYR A 129 -0.10 10.97 2.24
C TYR A 129 1.29 11.21 1.67
N ARG A 130 2.17 10.21 1.79
CA ARG A 130 3.48 10.20 1.15
C ARG A 130 3.40 9.40 -0.14
N PHE A 131 3.71 10.01 -1.26
CA PHE A 131 3.81 9.37 -2.58
C PHE A 131 5.14 9.73 -3.24
N SER A 132 5.60 8.93 -4.18
CA SER A 132 6.77 9.27 -4.98
C SER A 132 6.38 9.80 -6.35
N ILE A 133 7.25 10.64 -6.91
CA ILE A 133 7.15 11.13 -8.28
C ILE A 133 7.92 10.17 -9.18
N ALA A 134 7.27 9.60 -10.20
CA ALA A 134 7.94 8.80 -11.21
C ALA A 134 8.81 9.69 -12.10
N TRP A 135 10.14 9.60 -11.94
CA TRP A 135 11.06 10.39 -12.74
C TRP A 135 10.83 10.21 -14.26
N PRO A 136 10.61 8.98 -14.78
CA PRO A 136 10.32 8.77 -16.21
C PRO A 136 9.00 9.42 -16.67
N ARG A 137 8.07 9.74 -15.75
CA ARG A 137 6.84 10.44 -16.11
C ARG A 137 7.09 11.93 -16.31
N ILE A 138 8.06 12.49 -15.59
CA ILE A 138 8.42 13.91 -15.69
C ILE A 138 9.47 14.14 -16.76
N GLN A 139 10.46 13.25 -16.86
CA GLN A 139 11.54 13.30 -17.84
C GLN A 139 11.77 11.91 -18.44
N ALA A 140 11.13 11.65 -19.54
CA ALA A 140 11.05 10.33 -20.18
C ALA A 140 12.42 9.70 -20.48
N THR A 141 13.45 10.52 -20.73
CA THR A 141 14.83 10.10 -21.04
C THR A 141 15.82 10.44 -19.92
N GLY A 142 15.32 10.87 -18.75
CA GLY A 142 16.13 11.21 -17.59
C GLY A 142 16.61 12.66 -17.53
N SER A 143 16.59 13.37 -18.64
CA SER A 143 17.02 14.77 -18.78
C SER A 143 16.25 15.48 -19.90
N GLY A 144 16.49 16.78 -20.07
CA GLY A 144 15.84 17.57 -21.11
C GLY A 144 14.55 18.26 -20.64
N PRO A 145 13.65 18.64 -21.55
CA PRO A 145 12.42 19.33 -21.20
C PRO A 145 11.49 18.41 -20.37
N ALA A 146 10.80 19.00 -19.41
CA ALA A 146 9.81 18.29 -18.61
C ALA A 146 8.58 17.90 -19.45
N ASN A 147 8.04 16.73 -19.19
CA ASN A 147 6.76 16.29 -19.74
C ASN A 147 5.60 16.97 -19.01
N GLU A 148 4.96 17.94 -19.63
CA GLU A 148 3.86 18.72 -19.04
C GLU A 148 2.66 17.86 -18.63
N LYS A 149 2.35 16.78 -19.37
CA LYS A 149 1.25 15.87 -18.98
C LYS A 149 1.57 15.10 -17.70
N GLY A 150 2.83 14.71 -17.51
CA GLY A 150 3.29 14.09 -16.28
C GLY A 150 3.25 15.04 -15.09
N LEU A 151 3.69 16.30 -15.30
CA LEU A 151 3.58 17.35 -14.26
C LEU A 151 2.12 17.63 -13.90
N ASP A 152 1.23 17.71 -14.90
CA ASP A 152 -0.19 17.95 -14.68
C ASP A 152 -0.84 16.85 -13.82
N PHE A 153 -0.48 15.59 -14.04
CA PHE A 153 -0.96 14.49 -13.19
C PHE A 153 -0.64 14.75 -11.71
N TYR A 154 0.61 15.08 -11.38
CA TYR A 154 0.98 15.34 -9.98
C TYR A 154 0.38 16.63 -9.43
N ARG A 155 0.21 17.68 -10.24
CA ARG A 155 -0.53 18.89 -9.84
C ARG A 155 -1.95 18.55 -9.43
N ARG A 156 -2.67 17.80 -10.27
CA ARG A 156 -4.05 17.36 -9.99
C ARG A 156 -4.13 16.46 -8.74
N LEU A 157 -3.17 15.56 -8.54
CA LEU A 157 -3.10 14.72 -7.34
C LEU A 157 -2.95 15.59 -6.09
N VAL A 158 -2.02 16.55 -6.10
CA VAL A 158 -1.80 17.48 -4.97
C VAL A 158 -3.05 18.31 -4.72
N ASP A 159 -3.70 18.84 -5.75
CA ASP A 159 -4.91 19.65 -5.61
C ASP A 159 -6.07 18.86 -4.98
N VAL A 160 -6.23 17.58 -5.35
CA VAL A 160 -7.25 16.72 -4.76
C VAL A 160 -6.93 16.42 -3.29
N LEU A 161 -5.67 16.11 -2.96
CA LEU A 161 -5.24 15.87 -1.58
C LEU A 161 -5.52 17.09 -0.69
N LEU A 162 -5.15 18.28 -1.15
CA LEU A 162 -5.36 19.51 -0.39
C LEU A 162 -6.85 19.84 -0.20
N ARG A 163 -7.68 19.62 -1.21
CA ARG A 163 -9.14 19.78 -1.12
C ARG A 163 -9.76 18.83 -0.09
N GLU A 164 -9.25 17.61 0.02
CA GLU A 164 -9.71 16.63 0.99
C GLU A 164 -9.05 16.80 2.38
N GLY A 165 -8.24 17.85 2.57
CA GLY A 165 -7.56 18.12 3.85
C GLY A 165 -6.45 17.13 4.19
N ILE A 166 -5.89 16.45 3.18
CA ILE A 166 -4.77 15.52 3.32
C ILE A 166 -3.48 16.24 2.93
N ARG A 167 -2.51 16.26 3.84
CA ARG A 167 -1.21 16.89 3.59
C ARG A 167 -0.36 16.03 2.66
N PRO A 168 0.09 16.53 1.49
CA PRO A 168 0.96 15.80 0.59
C PRO A 168 2.42 15.81 1.07
N PHE A 169 3.09 14.67 0.95
CA PHE A 169 4.52 14.49 1.18
C PHE A 169 5.17 13.85 -0.06
N PRO A 170 5.52 14.62 -1.09
CA PRO A 170 6.12 14.07 -2.30
C PRO A 170 7.57 13.64 -2.04
N THR A 171 7.88 12.39 -2.40
CA THR A 171 9.24 11.85 -2.48
C THR A 171 9.73 12.07 -3.91
N LEU A 172 10.77 12.84 -4.11
CA LEU A 172 11.22 13.25 -5.44
C LEU A 172 11.77 12.08 -6.27
N TYR A 173 12.37 11.09 -5.61
CA TYR A 173 12.94 9.92 -6.25
C TYR A 173 12.77 8.67 -5.39
N HIS A 174 12.23 7.61 -5.96
CA HIS A 174 12.04 6.32 -5.29
C HIS A 174 12.43 5.13 -6.19
N TRP A 175 13.66 5.17 -6.70
CA TRP A 175 14.33 4.07 -7.42
C TRP A 175 13.83 3.80 -8.86
N ASP A 176 12.99 4.65 -9.42
CA ASP A 176 12.39 4.53 -10.74
C ASP A 176 13.01 5.52 -11.74
N LEU A 177 14.25 5.27 -12.10
CA LEU A 177 14.95 6.03 -13.16
C LEU A 177 14.54 5.55 -14.56
N PRO A 178 14.65 6.42 -15.58
CA PRO A 178 14.60 6.04 -16.99
C PRO A 178 15.72 5.10 -17.39
#